data_4ea6795696ac7c43471411991c0afd9a
#
_entry.id   4ea6795696ac7c43471411991c0afd9a
#
_cell.length_a   1.000
_cell.length_b   1.000
_cell.length_c   1.000
_cell.angle_alpha   90.00
_cell.angle_beta   90.00
_cell.angle_gamma   90.00
#
_symmetry.space_group_name_H-M   'P 1'
#
loop_
_entity.id
_entity.type
_entity.pdbx_description
1 polymer ?
#
loop_
_entity_poly.entity_id
_entity_poly.type
_entity_poly.pdbx_seq_one_letter_code
_entity_poly.pdbx_strand_id
1 'polypeptide(L)'
;GGPTDIAVLSLGGKVKATSVRVAGNHYDEEILKFVRNKYSVAIGQRTAEELKKNVACCPQKTDFHETMEIKGRSLLTGLPVRVNVSTDDLYEPVMMLSEQIGTAAHQVLEKTPPELAGDIFRNGVMLTGGGAQLHGLTEYLSEELKVEVTVSPDPVNCVALGTAMSLGLNDKLETGFLDATPRIGRR
;
A
#
# COMPACT_ATOMS: atom_id res chain seq x y z
N GLY A 1 5.61 -7.51 3.02
CA GLY A 1 5.53 -6.15 2.72
C GLY A 1 6.79 -5.53 2.12
N GLY A 2 6.95 -5.59 0.81
CA GLY A 2 8.01 -4.91 0.08
C GLY A 2 7.61 -3.48 -0.33
N PRO A 3 8.15 -2.94 -1.43
CA PRO A 3 7.74 -1.65 -1.96
C PRO A 3 6.32 -1.70 -2.55
N THR A 4 5.77 -0.52 -2.85
CA THR A 4 4.61 -0.38 -3.72
C THR A 4 5.08 -0.10 -5.14
N ASP A 5 4.76 -1.00 -6.07
CA ASP A 5 5.07 -0.86 -7.48
C ASP A 5 3.86 -0.26 -8.22
N ILE A 6 4.11 0.76 -9.01
CA ILE A 6 3.10 1.48 -9.78
C ILE A 6 3.49 1.39 -11.25
N ALA A 7 2.58 0.89 -12.09
CA ALA A 7 2.86 0.73 -13.50
C ALA A 7 1.66 1.07 -14.39
N VAL A 8 1.95 1.65 -15.55
CA VAL A 8 1.03 1.76 -16.68
C VAL A 8 1.40 0.68 -17.68
N LEU A 9 0.39 -0.12 -18.03
CA LEU A 9 0.50 -1.23 -18.99
C LEU A 9 -0.33 -0.92 -20.24
N SER A 10 0.17 -1.30 -21.40
CA SER A 10 -0.54 -1.28 -22.68
C SER A 10 -0.37 -2.62 -23.38
N LEU A 11 -1.06 -2.84 -24.48
CA LEU A 11 -1.08 -4.10 -25.24
C LEU A 11 0.30 -4.69 -25.60
N GLY A 12 1.34 -3.87 -25.62
CA GLY A 12 2.71 -4.30 -25.91
C GLY A 12 3.61 -4.47 -24.68
N GLY A 13 3.10 -4.25 -23.46
CA GLY A 13 3.89 -4.37 -22.24
C GLY A 13 3.89 -3.14 -21.34
N LYS A 14 4.93 -3.00 -20.51
CA LYS A 14 5.08 -1.92 -19.55
C LYS A 14 5.46 -0.60 -20.24
N VAL A 15 4.62 0.42 -20.11
CA VAL A 15 4.85 1.76 -20.67
C VAL A 15 5.64 2.64 -19.71
N LYS A 16 5.19 2.70 -18.45
CA LYS A 16 5.81 3.48 -17.39
C LYS A 16 5.71 2.73 -16.08
N ALA A 17 6.74 2.81 -15.25
CA ALA A 17 6.67 2.26 -13.90
C ALA A 17 7.56 3.04 -12.95
N THR A 18 7.20 3.01 -11.68
CA THR A 18 8.01 3.46 -10.55
C THR A 18 7.79 2.54 -9.37
N SER A 19 8.67 2.60 -8.38
CA SER A 19 8.56 1.87 -7.13
C SER A 19 8.78 2.82 -5.97
N VAL A 20 7.94 2.72 -4.95
CA VAL A 20 8.02 3.53 -3.73
C VAL A 20 8.30 2.61 -2.56
N ARG A 21 9.23 3.00 -1.70
CA ARG A 21 9.55 2.24 -0.48
C ARG A 21 8.51 2.47 0.63
N VAL A 22 7.24 2.29 0.29
CA VAL A 22 6.11 2.33 1.22
C VAL A 22 5.26 1.12 0.97
N ALA A 23 5.02 0.32 2.00
CA ALA A 23 4.15 -0.84 1.95
C ALA A 23 3.62 -1.16 3.35
N GLY A 24 2.87 -2.24 3.49
CA GLY A 24 2.20 -2.62 4.73
C GLY A 24 3.06 -2.57 5.99
N ASN A 25 4.33 -2.99 5.91
CA ASN A 25 5.24 -2.97 7.05
C ASN A 25 5.58 -1.54 7.52
N HIS A 26 5.65 -0.58 6.60
CA HIS A 26 5.92 0.82 6.97
C HIS A 26 4.76 1.42 7.75
N TYR A 27 3.50 1.06 7.40
CA TYR A 27 2.35 1.44 8.23
C TYR A 27 2.43 0.85 9.63
N ASP A 28 2.84 -0.42 9.76
CA ASP A 28 3.03 -1.04 11.07
C ASP A 28 4.10 -0.31 11.89
N GLU A 29 5.22 0.06 11.26
CA GLU A 29 6.31 0.80 11.91
C GLU A 29 5.87 2.19 12.38
N GLU A 30 5.10 2.92 11.55
CA GLU A 30 4.59 4.24 11.95
C GLU A 30 3.53 4.13 13.05
N ILE A 31 2.67 3.10 13.04
CA ILE A 31 1.72 2.82 14.12
C ILE A 31 2.48 2.50 15.42
N LEU A 32 3.55 1.70 15.36
CA LEU A 32 4.40 1.42 16.53
C LEU A 32 4.99 2.71 17.12
N LYS A 33 5.53 3.58 16.27
CA LYS A 33 6.09 4.87 16.68
C LYS A 33 5.01 5.77 17.29
N PHE A 34 3.85 5.84 16.65
CA PHE A 34 2.72 6.64 17.12
C PHE A 34 2.26 6.21 18.51
N VAL A 35 1.99 4.90 18.72
CA VAL A 35 1.55 4.37 20.02
C VAL A 35 2.61 4.64 21.11
N ARG A 36 3.88 4.44 20.77
CA ARG A 36 4.98 4.72 21.68
C ARG A 36 5.03 6.19 22.09
N ASN A 37 4.88 7.10 21.13
CA ASN A 37 5.02 8.54 21.36
C ASN A 37 3.80 9.12 22.10
N LYS A 38 2.59 8.74 21.66
CA LYS A 38 1.34 9.28 22.21
C LYS A 38 1.02 8.71 23.59
N TYR A 39 1.16 7.40 23.75
CA TYR A 39 0.72 6.70 24.95
C TYR A 39 1.85 6.28 25.89
N SER A 40 3.10 6.45 25.48
CA SER A 40 4.28 5.91 26.20
C SER A 40 4.17 4.41 26.45
N VAL A 41 3.67 3.67 25.44
CA VAL A 41 3.42 2.22 25.49
C VAL A 41 4.18 1.53 24.39
N ALA A 42 4.90 0.47 24.74
CA ALA A 42 5.51 -0.44 23.77
C ALA A 42 4.54 -1.57 23.43
N ILE A 43 4.29 -1.76 22.14
CA ILE A 43 3.50 -2.88 21.59
C ILE A 43 4.33 -3.69 20.60
N GLY A 44 3.88 -4.92 20.31
CA GLY A 44 4.53 -5.79 19.33
C GLY A 44 4.05 -5.53 17.89
N GLN A 45 4.82 -6.03 16.92
CA GLN A 45 4.53 -5.94 15.48
C GLN A 45 3.14 -6.48 15.14
N ARG A 46 2.75 -7.61 15.73
CA ARG A 46 1.43 -8.20 15.51
C ARG A 46 0.28 -7.28 15.93
N THR A 47 0.42 -6.59 17.06
CA THR A 47 -0.58 -5.63 17.54
C THR A 47 -0.67 -4.42 16.61
N ALA A 48 0.45 -3.95 16.09
CA ALA A 48 0.46 -2.87 15.09
C ALA A 48 -0.22 -3.29 13.79
N GLU A 49 0.03 -4.50 13.32
CA GLU A 49 -0.66 -5.07 12.15
C GLU A 49 -2.17 -5.21 12.36
N GLU A 50 -2.60 -5.64 13.57
CA GLU A 50 -4.02 -5.72 13.94
C GLU A 50 -4.65 -4.32 13.96
N LEU A 51 -3.99 -3.30 14.50
CA LEU A 51 -4.43 -1.91 14.43
C LEU A 51 -4.55 -1.42 12.98
N LYS A 52 -3.55 -1.69 12.14
CA LYS A 52 -3.60 -1.35 10.72
C LYS A 52 -4.81 -1.96 10.01
N LYS A 53 -5.11 -3.22 10.28
CA LYS A 53 -6.18 -3.95 9.60
C LYS A 53 -7.59 -3.56 10.08
N ASN A 54 -7.73 -3.24 11.36
CA ASN A 54 -9.05 -3.10 11.98
C ASN A 54 -9.40 -1.65 12.34
N VAL A 55 -8.42 -0.75 12.44
CA VAL A 55 -8.64 0.61 12.96
C VAL A 55 -8.10 1.67 12.02
N ALA A 56 -6.97 1.40 11.34
CA ALA A 56 -6.36 2.38 10.44
C ALA A 56 -7.23 2.61 9.19
N CYS A 57 -7.46 3.88 8.86
CA CYS A 57 -8.26 4.28 7.72
C CYS A 57 -7.77 5.61 7.15
N CYS A 58 -7.81 5.77 5.83
CA CYS A 58 -7.69 7.08 5.20
C CYS A 58 -8.97 7.89 5.42
N PRO A 59 -8.88 9.21 5.69
CA PRO A 59 -10.01 10.03 6.13
C PRO A 59 -11.10 10.22 5.09
N GLN A 60 -10.82 9.96 3.82
CA GLN A 60 -11.81 10.00 2.75
C GLN A 60 -12.97 9.02 2.95
N LYS A 61 -12.73 7.96 3.74
CA LYS A 61 -13.78 7.05 4.20
C LYS A 61 -14.39 7.55 5.50
N THR A 62 -15.35 8.45 5.40
CA THR A 62 -15.93 9.18 6.53
C THR A 62 -16.90 8.38 7.40
N ASP A 63 -17.31 7.20 6.96
CA ASP A 63 -18.22 6.28 7.67
C ASP A 63 -17.49 5.22 8.50
N PHE A 64 -16.14 5.27 8.55
CA PHE A 64 -15.31 4.32 9.27
C PHE A 64 -14.74 4.95 10.55
N HIS A 65 -15.27 4.55 11.70
CA HIS A 65 -14.83 4.99 13.02
C HIS A 65 -14.75 3.79 13.96
N GLU A 66 -13.55 3.24 14.08
CA GLU A 66 -13.29 2.08 14.91
C GLU A 66 -12.39 2.43 16.09
N THR A 67 -12.49 1.66 17.17
CA THR A 67 -11.64 1.77 18.34
C THR A 67 -11.25 0.37 18.81
N MET A 68 -9.99 0.16 19.11
CA MET A 68 -9.46 -1.11 19.57
C MET A 68 -8.68 -0.95 20.87
N GLU A 69 -9.05 -1.75 21.89
CA GLU A 69 -8.23 -1.90 23.09
C GLU A 69 -7.00 -2.75 22.77
N ILE A 70 -5.81 -2.20 23.00
CA ILE A 70 -4.55 -2.91 22.85
C ILE A 70 -3.86 -3.08 24.20
N LYS A 71 -3.05 -4.12 24.29
CA LYS A 71 -2.22 -4.42 25.47
C LYS A 71 -0.76 -4.18 25.13
N GLY A 72 -0.05 -3.54 26.04
CA GLY A 72 1.36 -3.28 25.86
C GLY A 72 2.08 -3.13 27.20
N ARG A 73 3.33 -2.69 27.17
CA ARG A 73 4.14 -2.38 28.35
C ARG A 73 4.33 -0.87 28.44
N SER A 74 3.93 -0.30 29.56
CA SER A 74 4.22 1.11 29.86
C SER A 74 5.73 1.36 29.86
N LEU A 75 6.17 2.36 29.12
CA LEU A 75 7.56 2.80 29.11
C LEU A 75 7.93 3.61 30.36
N LEU A 76 6.92 4.13 31.07
CA LEU A 76 7.11 4.90 32.28
C LEU A 76 7.28 4.02 33.53
N THR A 77 6.46 2.96 33.62
CA THR A 77 6.40 2.09 34.81
C THR A 77 6.99 0.70 34.60
N GLY A 78 7.17 0.29 33.33
CA GLY A 78 7.58 -1.06 32.96
C GLY A 78 6.48 -2.13 33.09
N LEU A 79 5.28 -1.76 33.56
CA LEU A 79 4.18 -2.68 33.84
C LEU A 79 3.25 -2.86 32.63
N PRO A 80 2.51 -4.00 32.56
CA PRO A 80 1.47 -4.17 31.57
C PRO A 80 0.39 -3.09 31.68
N VAL A 81 -0.09 -2.60 30.53
CA VAL A 81 -1.10 -1.55 30.45
C VAL A 81 -2.03 -1.83 29.26
N ARG A 82 -3.24 -1.30 29.34
CA ARG A 82 -4.20 -1.27 28.23
C ARG A 82 -4.45 0.15 27.80
N VAL A 83 -4.56 0.38 26.52
CA VAL A 83 -4.95 1.66 25.93
C VAL A 83 -5.92 1.44 24.78
N ASN A 84 -6.81 2.40 24.56
CA ASN A 84 -7.70 2.42 23.42
C ASN A 84 -7.08 3.28 22.32
N VAL A 85 -7.05 2.76 21.11
CA VAL A 85 -6.57 3.46 19.92
C VAL A 85 -7.72 3.54 18.93
N SER A 86 -8.04 4.75 18.48
CA SER A 86 -9.14 5.03 17.54
C SER A 86 -8.62 5.26 16.12
N THR A 87 -9.54 5.24 15.14
CA THR A 87 -9.27 5.63 13.76
C THR A 87 -8.67 7.03 13.68
N ASP A 88 -9.24 7.99 14.42
CA ASP A 88 -8.75 9.38 14.43
C ASP A 88 -7.32 9.49 14.95
N ASP A 89 -6.92 8.64 15.88
CA ASP A 89 -5.56 8.57 16.39
C ASP A 89 -4.56 8.17 15.30
N LEU A 90 -4.96 7.29 14.41
CA LEU A 90 -4.10 6.75 13.37
C LEU A 90 -4.14 7.56 12.05
N TYR A 91 -4.91 8.66 12.02
CA TYR A 91 -5.03 9.52 10.86
C TYR A 91 -3.66 9.97 10.31
N GLU A 92 -2.87 10.63 11.15
CA GLU A 92 -1.60 11.24 10.75
C GLU A 92 -0.57 10.22 10.24
N PRO A 93 -0.26 9.13 10.96
CA PRO A 93 0.68 8.13 10.47
C PRO A 93 0.19 7.40 9.20
N VAL A 94 -1.12 7.23 9.02
CA VAL A 94 -1.67 6.61 7.82
C VAL A 94 -1.57 7.54 6.62
N MET A 95 -1.96 8.81 6.77
CA MET A 95 -1.92 9.78 5.67
C MET A 95 -0.52 10.07 5.20
N MET A 96 0.43 10.25 6.09
CA MET A 96 1.83 10.50 5.74
C MET A 96 2.40 9.46 4.76
N LEU A 97 2.02 8.20 4.89
CA LEU A 97 2.45 7.12 3.99
C LEU A 97 1.57 7.03 2.73
N SER A 98 0.26 7.23 2.86
CA SER A 98 -0.67 7.19 1.73
C SER A 98 -0.39 8.32 0.73
N GLU A 99 -0.02 9.51 1.19
CA GLU A 99 0.39 10.64 0.36
C GLU A 99 1.65 10.35 -0.47
N GLN A 100 2.59 9.58 0.04
CA GLN A 100 3.77 9.18 -0.73
C GLN A 100 3.37 8.25 -1.89
N ILE A 101 2.41 7.36 -1.67
CA ILE A 101 1.87 6.49 -2.72
C ILE A 101 1.09 7.32 -3.75
N GLY A 102 0.20 8.22 -3.30
CA GLY A 102 -0.57 9.10 -4.17
C GLY A 102 0.31 9.98 -5.04
N THR A 103 1.31 10.63 -4.45
CA THR A 103 2.29 11.46 -5.17
C THR A 103 3.04 10.67 -6.25
N ALA A 104 3.46 9.45 -5.92
CA ALA A 104 4.17 8.61 -6.89
C ALA A 104 3.25 8.14 -8.02
N ALA A 105 2.00 7.82 -7.73
CA ALA A 105 1.01 7.46 -8.73
C ALA A 105 0.71 8.65 -9.67
N HIS A 106 0.53 9.84 -9.11
CA HIS A 106 0.35 11.08 -9.88
C HIS A 106 1.53 11.34 -10.83
N GLN A 107 2.77 11.19 -10.35
CA GLN A 107 3.97 11.35 -11.18
C GLN A 107 4.06 10.32 -12.33
N VAL A 108 3.55 9.12 -12.14
CA VAL A 108 3.48 8.11 -13.22
C VAL A 108 2.45 8.54 -14.27
N LEU A 109 1.28 9.01 -13.84
CA LEU A 109 0.23 9.50 -14.75
C LEU A 109 0.68 10.73 -15.53
N GLU A 110 1.33 11.70 -14.91
CA GLU A 110 1.89 12.89 -15.59
C GLU A 110 2.88 12.54 -16.70
N LYS A 111 3.64 11.46 -16.51
CA LYS A 111 4.66 10.99 -17.48
C LYS A 111 4.09 9.98 -18.48
N THR A 112 2.81 9.70 -18.41
CA THR A 112 2.11 8.78 -19.33
C THR A 112 1.68 9.55 -20.59
N PRO A 113 1.84 8.97 -21.81
CA PRO A 113 1.36 9.60 -23.04
C PRO A 113 -0.12 9.96 -22.98
N PRO A 114 -0.54 11.11 -23.57
CA PRO A 114 -1.93 11.61 -23.49
C PRO A 114 -2.99 10.61 -23.95
N GLU A 115 -2.70 9.81 -24.97
CA GLU A 115 -3.61 8.80 -25.50
C GLU A 115 -3.92 7.72 -24.46
N LEU A 116 -2.90 7.26 -23.73
CA LEU A 116 -3.04 6.28 -22.66
C LEU A 116 -3.65 6.89 -21.40
N ALA A 117 -3.39 8.15 -21.11
CA ALA A 117 -4.04 8.86 -20.02
C ALA A 117 -5.57 8.90 -20.19
N GLY A 118 -6.06 9.11 -21.44
CA GLY A 118 -7.48 9.01 -21.77
C GLY A 118 -8.06 7.62 -21.55
N ASP A 119 -7.29 6.57 -21.81
CA ASP A 119 -7.71 5.20 -21.55
C ASP A 119 -7.75 4.89 -20.04
N ILE A 120 -6.78 5.39 -19.28
CA ILE A 120 -6.77 5.25 -17.81
C ILE A 120 -7.98 5.97 -17.20
N PHE A 121 -8.34 7.14 -17.69
CA PHE A 121 -9.54 7.86 -17.23
C PHE A 121 -10.81 7.02 -17.40
N ARG A 122 -10.92 6.22 -18.47
CA ARG A 122 -12.07 5.35 -18.73
C ARG A 122 -12.02 4.02 -17.97
N ASN A 123 -10.84 3.44 -17.84
CA ASN A 123 -10.66 2.09 -17.29
C ASN A 123 -10.34 2.09 -15.79
N GLY A 124 -9.93 3.24 -15.24
CA GLY A 124 -9.53 3.37 -13.85
C GLY A 124 -8.16 2.79 -13.52
N VAL A 125 -7.87 2.73 -12.23
CA VAL A 125 -6.66 2.16 -11.65
C VAL A 125 -7.04 0.96 -10.77
N MET A 126 -6.30 -0.12 -10.89
CA MET A 126 -6.50 -1.32 -10.07
C MET A 126 -5.40 -1.45 -9.01
N LEU A 127 -5.80 -1.60 -7.76
CA LEU A 127 -4.90 -1.89 -6.63
C LEU A 127 -4.80 -3.40 -6.40
N THR A 128 -3.60 -3.85 -6.11
CA THR A 128 -3.31 -5.25 -5.74
C THR A 128 -2.39 -5.31 -4.52
N GLY A 129 -2.22 -6.49 -3.95
CA GLY A 129 -1.44 -6.68 -2.73
C GLY A 129 -2.23 -6.42 -1.46
N GLY A 130 -1.69 -6.87 -0.32
CA GLY A 130 -2.36 -6.72 0.98
C GLY A 130 -2.57 -5.28 1.41
N GLY A 131 -1.68 -4.35 0.99
CA GLY A 131 -1.80 -2.92 1.26
C GLY A 131 -3.03 -2.27 0.61
N ALA A 132 -3.52 -2.83 -0.50
CA ALA A 132 -4.74 -2.37 -1.16
C ALA A 132 -6.01 -2.49 -0.30
N GLN A 133 -5.96 -3.31 0.77
CA GLN A 133 -7.06 -3.53 1.70
C GLN A 133 -7.11 -2.50 2.85
N LEU A 134 -6.19 -1.53 2.89
CA LEU A 134 -6.25 -0.45 3.87
C LEU A 134 -7.54 0.35 3.66
N HIS A 135 -8.33 0.50 4.72
CA HIS A 135 -9.60 1.22 4.66
C HIS A 135 -9.41 2.66 4.17
N GLY A 136 -10.26 3.09 3.25
CA GLY A 136 -10.24 4.44 2.70
C GLY A 136 -9.12 4.73 1.68
N LEU A 137 -8.21 3.78 1.39
CA LEU A 137 -7.11 4.01 0.43
C LEU A 137 -7.63 4.18 -0.99
N THR A 138 -8.64 3.42 -1.40
CA THR A 138 -9.29 3.54 -2.71
C THR A 138 -9.95 4.91 -2.89
N GLU A 139 -10.68 5.35 -1.88
CA GLU A 139 -11.35 6.64 -1.84
C GLU A 139 -10.32 7.78 -1.91
N TYR A 140 -9.27 7.70 -1.10
CA TYR A 140 -8.17 8.66 -1.13
C TYR A 140 -7.51 8.75 -2.51
N LEU A 141 -7.10 7.61 -3.08
CA LEU A 141 -6.43 7.60 -4.39
C LEU A 141 -7.36 8.02 -5.53
N SER A 142 -8.66 7.69 -5.46
CA SER A 142 -9.64 8.14 -6.46
C SER A 142 -9.79 9.66 -6.44
N GLU A 143 -9.80 10.25 -5.24
CA GLU A 143 -9.87 11.70 -5.08
C GLU A 143 -8.58 12.39 -5.56
N GLU A 144 -7.42 11.83 -5.20
CA GLU A 144 -6.11 12.38 -5.56
C GLU A 144 -5.84 12.30 -7.07
N LEU A 145 -6.12 11.17 -7.70
CA LEU A 145 -5.81 10.91 -9.11
C LEU A 145 -6.94 11.33 -10.08
N LYS A 146 -8.13 11.67 -9.56
CA LYS A 146 -9.33 12.01 -10.35
C LYS A 146 -9.75 10.93 -11.35
N VAL A 147 -9.49 9.67 -10.99
CA VAL A 147 -9.91 8.48 -11.75
C VAL A 147 -10.50 7.45 -10.78
N GLU A 148 -11.31 6.54 -11.32
CA GLU A 148 -11.83 5.44 -10.51
C GLU A 148 -10.68 4.53 -10.06
N VAL A 149 -10.63 4.20 -8.76
CA VAL A 149 -9.66 3.28 -8.19
C VAL A 149 -10.42 2.10 -7.57
N THR A 150 -10.04 0.90 -7.95
CA THR A 150 -10.68 -0.34 -7.48
C THR A 150 -9.64 -1.30 -6.90
N VAL A 151 -10.09 -2.21 -6.03
CA VAL A 151 -9.25 -3.31 -5.52
C VAL A 151 -9.54 -4.57 -6.32
N SER A 152 -8.49 -5.29 -6.70
CA SER A 152 -8.61 -6.61 -7.32
C SER A 152 -9.45 -7.56 -6.43
N PRO A 153 -10.23 -8.48 -7.01
CA PRO A 153 -11.03 -9.45 -6.25
C PRO A 153 -10.21 -10.32 -5.29
N ASP A 154 -8.97 -10.62 -5.64
CA ASP A 154 -8.03 -11.37 -4.79
C ASP A 154 -6.68 -10.64 -4.72
N PRO A 155 -6.63 -9.52 -3.96
CA PRO A 155 -5.48 -8.63 -4.01
C PRO A 155 -4.20 -9.27 -3.46
N VAL A 156 -4.30 -10.16 -2.50
CA VAL A 156 -3.14 -10.79 -1.84
C VAL A 156 -2.45 -11.79 -2.77
N ASN A 157 -3.21 -12.51 -3.57
CA ASN A 157 -2.69 -13.60 -4.42
C ASN A 157 -2.41 -13.16 -5.87
N CYS A 158 -2.75 -11.92 -6.27
CA CYS A 158 -2.58 -11.43 -7.64
C CYS A 158 -1.20 -11.70 -8.22
N VAL A 159 -0.14 -11.42 -7.45
CA VAL A 159 1.25 -11.60 -7.93
C VAL A 159 1.57 -13.08 -8.13
N ALA A 160 1.18 -13.94 -7.19
CA ALA A 160 1.40 -15.39 -7.29
C ALA A 160 0.63 -15.99 -8.47
N LEU A 161 -0.64 -15.59 -8.64
CA LEU A 161 -1.47 -16.02 -9.76
C LEU A 161 -0.91 -15.55 -11.11
N GLY A 162 -0.54 -14.25 -11.20
CA GLY A 162 0.06 -13.69 -12.39
C GLY A 162 1.38 -14.36 -12.77
N THR A 163 2.21 -14.68 -11.79
CA THR A 163 3.46 -15.43 -12.00
C THR A 163 3.18 -16.84 -12.52
N ALA A 164 2.23 -17.56 -11.92
CA ALA A 164 1.86 -18.89 -12.37
C ALA A 164 1.30 -18.89 -13.81
N MET A 165 0.45 -17.90 -14.14
CA MET A 165 -0.08 -17.75 -15.49
C MET A 165 1.01 -17.38 -16.51
N SER A 166 1.99 -16.54 -16.13
CA SER A 166 3.07 -16.14 -17.02
C SER A 166 4.01 -17.30 -17.40
N LEU A 167 4.19 -18.28 -16.52
CA LEU A 167 4.94 -19.50 -16.85
C LEU A 167 4.34 -20.26 -18.04
N GLY A 168 3.00 -20.30 -18.13
CA GLY A 168 2.29 -20.91 -19.26
C GLY A 168 2.31 -20.08 -20.55
N LEU A 169 2.74 -18.81 -20.47
CA LEU A 169 2.82 -17.89 -21.61
C LEU A 169 4.25 -17.66 -22.11
N ASN A 170 5.25 -18.27 -21.48
CA ASN A 170 6.66 -18.04 -21.79
C ASN A 170 6.98 -18.20 -23.27
N ASP A 171 6.41 -19.22 -23.93
CA ASP A 171 6.62 -19.50 -25.37
C ASP A 171 5.92 -18.48 -26.30
N LYS A 172 5.04 -17.64 -25.75
CA LYS A 172 4.29 -16.61 -26.49
C LYS A 172 4.86 -15.21 -26.28
N LEU A 173 5.83 -15.03 -25.38
CA LEU A 173 6.47 -13.76 -25.13
C LEU A 173 7.64 -13.58 -26.13
N GLU A 174 7.60 -12.53 -26.94
CA GLU A 174 8.64 -12.24 -27.94
C GLU A 174 10.05 -12.07 -27.34
N THR A 175 10.15 -11.62 -26.08
CA THR A 175 11.42 -11.36 -25.38
C THR A 175 11.71 -12.33 -24.24
N GLY A 176 10.79 -13.26 -23.94
CA GLY A 176 10.90 -14.12 -22.76
C GLY A 176 10.88 -13.34 -21.44
N PHE A 177 11.31 -13.98 -20.36
CA PHE A 177 11.51 -13.30 -19.07
C PHE A 177 12.85 -12.58 -19.06
N LEU A 178 12.86 -11.27 -18.83
CA LEU A 178 14.08 -10.52 -18.58
C LEU A 178 14.57 -10.80 -17.16
N ASP A 179 15.81 -11.27 -17.02
CA ASP A 179 16.49 -11.39 -15.74
C ASP A 179 16.80 -9.98 -15.21
N ALA A 180 15.97 -9.52 -14.27
CA ALA A 180 16.13 -8.23 -13.60
C ALA A 180 17.04 -8.32 -12.35
N THR A 181 17.70 -9.44 -12.11
CA THR A 181 18.61 -9.62 -10.98
C THR A 181 19.78 -8.64 -11.13
N PRO A 182 20.06 -7.77 -10.13
CA PRO A 182 21.21 -6.90 -10.18
C PRO A 182 22.48 -7.76 -10.26
N ARG A 183 23.23 -7.65 -11.34
CA ARG A 183 24.55 -8.29 -11.43
C ARG A 183 25.48 -7.59 -10.46
N ILE A 184 25.66 -8.18 -9.27
CA ILE A 184 26.68 -7.74 -8.32
C ILE A 184 28.02 -8.01 -9.01
N GLY A 185 28.66 -6.93 -9.47
CA GLY A 185 29.97 -7.00 -10.10
C GLY A 185 30.96 -7.67 -9.13
N ARG A 186 31.51 -8.81 -9.54
CA ARG A 186 32.69 -9.36 -8.90
C ARG A 186 33.81 -8.38 -9.18
N ARG A 187 34.31 -7.72 -8.14
CA ARG A 187 35.66 -7.14 -8.12
C ARG A 187 36.65 -8.21 -7.70
#